data_7153921ee8ea4e62d268c00d45b16f65
#
_entry.id   7153921ee8ea4e62d268c00d45b16f65
#
_cell.length_a   1.000
_cell.length_b   1.000
_cell.length_c   1.000
_cell.angle_alpha   90.00
_cell.angle_beta   90.00
_cell.angle_gamma   90.00
#
_symmetry.space_group_name_H-M   'P 1'
#
loop_
_entity.id
_entity.type
_entity.pdbx_description
1 polymer ?
#
loop_
_entity_poly.entity_id
_entity_poly.type
_entity_poly.pdbx_seq_one_letter_code
_entity_poly.pdbx_strand_id
1 'polypeptide(L)'
;MVQDALFDELSSLESPAAYGFLLPWPGQLTTDPRTPTVVLDRLQDPGNVGAILRSASAFGFKQVLALKGTVALWSPKVLRAGMGAHFGLRLVEGVELGAVQTLQLPVLTTDVHAGPYLHELMRNQQLPAACAWIMGHEGQGVSPQLAALAGQKVRIAQPGGEESLNVATAAAICLHASATAAQS
;
A
#
# COMPACT_ATOMS: atom_id res chain seq x y z
N MET A 1 20.31 -15.05 25.06
CA MET A 1 20.31 -13.66 25.56
C MET A 1 21.52 -12.98 24.97
N VAL A 2 21.38 -11.73 24.53
CA VAL A 2 22.44 -10.89 23.95
C VAL A 2 22.84 -9.90 25.04
N GLN A 3 24.10 -9.48 25.09
CA GLN A 3 24.55 -8.44 26.04
C GLN A 3 23.88 -7.10 25.71
N ASP A 4 23.53 -6.29 26.71
CA ASP A 4 22.82 -5.03 26.55
C ASP A 4 23.53 -4.09 25.59
N ALA A 5 24.85 -3.95 25.67
CA ALA A 5 25.63 -3.12 24.74
C ALA A 5 25.51 -3.55 23.27
N LEU A 6 25.43 -4.87 23.02
CA LEU A 6 25.24 -5.38 21.66
C LEU A 6 23.79 -5.19 21.17
N PHE A 7 22.82 -5.22 22.07
CA PHE A 7 21.42 -4.93 21.74
C PHE A 7 21.23 -3.46 21.35
N ASP A 8 21.88 -2.56 22.07
CA ASP A 8 21.85 -1.12 21.76
C ASP A 8 22.46 -0.81 20.38
N GLU A 9 23.53 -1.53 19.99
CA GLU A 9 24.11 -1.40 18.64
C GLU A 9 23.19 -1.93 17.54
N LEU A 10 22.37 -2.95 17.81
CA LEU A 10 21.42 -3.53 16.85
C LEU A 10 20.16 -2.67 16.67
N SER A 11 19.83 -1.85 17.67
CA SER A 11 18.64 -1.01 17.64
C SER A 11 18.94 0.34 16.99
N SER A 12 18.12 0.72 16.02
CA SER A 12 18.12 2.08 15.45
C SER A 12 17.23 3.06 16.22
N LEU A 13 16.73 2.70 17.40
CA LEU A 13 15.84 3.50 18.24
C LEU A 13 16.63 4.27 19.28
N GLU A 14 16.25 5.51 19.56
CA GLU A 14 16.80 6.30 20.67
C GLU A 14 16.48 5.70 22.04
N SER A 15 15.34 5.02 22.16
CA SER A 15 14.91 4.32 23.37
C SER A 15 14.34 2.95 22.98
N PRO A 16 15.20 1.94 22.76
CA PRO A 16 14.73 0.60 22.39
C PRO A 16 14.02 -0.08 23.57
N ALA A 17 13.05 -0.95 23.25
CA ALA A 17 12.53 -1.87 24.26
C ALA A 17 13.64 -2.84 24.70
N ALA A 18 13.57 -3.32 25.94
CA ALA A 18 14.57 -4.23 26.49
C ALA A 18 14.55 -5.64 25.87
N TYR A 19 13.79 -5.86 24.83
CA TYR A 19 13.68 -7.15 24.14
C TYR A 19 13.44 -6.95 22.63
N GLY A 20 13.88 -7.93 21.85
CA GLY A 20 13.67 -8.01 20.41
C GLY A 20 13.44 -9.45 19.98
N PHE A 21 12.92 -9.63 18.78
CA PHE A 21 12.64 -10.94 18.19
C PHE A 21 13.41 -11.10 16.89
N LEU A 22 14.11 -12.21 16.75
CA LEU A 22 14.69 -12.63 15.48
C LEU A 22 13.71 -13.59 14.81
N LEU A 23 13.20 -13.18 13.65
CA LEU A 23 12.26 -13.97 12.91
C LEU A 23 12.90 -14.49 11.60
N PRO A 24 12.51 -15.69 11.13
CA PRO A 24 12.92 -16.16 9.82
C PRO A 24 12.46 -15.17 8.73
N TRP A 25 13.36 -14.83 7.84
CA TRP A 25 13.00 -14.03 6.66
C TRP A 25 12.10 -14.87 5.74
N PRO A 26 10.92 -14.38 5.31
CA PRO A 26 10.00 -15.15 4.48
C PRO A 26 10.52 -15.41 3.05
N GLY A 27 11.68 -14.83 2.71
CA GLY A 27 12.23 -14.90 1.36
C GLY A 27 11.50 -13.99 0.37
N GLN A 28 11.84 -14.16 -0.90
CA GLN A 28 11.20 -13.41 -1.98
C GLN A 28 9.88 -14.11 -2.35
N LEU A 29 8.77 -13.46 -2.02
CA LEU A 29 7.44 -13.96 -2.35
C LEU A 29 7.10 -13.65 -3.81
N THR A 30 6.23 -14.47 -4.39
CA THR A 30 5.68 -14.25 -5.74
C THR A 30 4.31 -13.57 -5.66
N THR A 31 3.94 -12.86 -6.71
CA THR A 31 2.61 -12.25 -6.86
C THR A 31 1.53 -13.32 -6.95
N ASP A 32 0.47 -13.15 -6.15
CA ASP A 32 -0.77 -13.91 -6.31
C ASP A 32 -1.74 -13.08 -7.18
N PRO A 33 -2.15 -13.58 -8.35
CA PRO A 33 -2.94 -12.78 -9.30
C PRO A 33 -4.37 -12.50 -8.86
N ARG A 34 -4.90 -13.21 -7.87
CA ARG A 34 -6.32 -13.13 -7.44
C ARG A 34 -6.51 -12.50 -6.07
N THR A 35 -5.45 -12.19 -5.36
CA THR A 35 -5.52 -11.60 -4.02
C THR A 35 -5.71 -10.08 -4.11
N PRO A 36 -6.69 -9.48 -3.40
CA PRO A 36 -6.84 -8.03 -3.32
C PRO A 36 -5.52 -7.36 -2.94
N THR A 37 -5.09 -6.40 -3.78
CA THR A 37 -3.71 -5.94 -3.82
C THR A 37 -3.61 -4.42 -3.70
N VAL A 38 -2.58 -3.94 -3.00
CA VAL A 38 -2.11 -2.57 -3.09
C VAL A 38 -0.80 -2.54 -3.86
N VAL A 39 -0.70 -1.71 -4.88
CA VAL A 39 0.51 -1.52 -5.69
C VAL A 39 1.12 -0.18 -5.30
N LEU A 40 2.38 -0.19 -4.89
CA LEU A 40 3.15 1.00 -4.50
C LEU A 40 4.11 1.38 -5.63
N ASP A 41 3.86 2.53 -6.26
CA ASP A 41 4.67 3.05 -7.34
C ASP A 41 5.71 4.05 -6.82
N ARG A 42 6.89 3.56 -6.48
CA ARG A 42 8.07 4.36 -6.10
C ARG A 42 7.84 5.29 -4.88
N LEU A 43 7.04 4.88 -3.91
CA LEU A 43 6.85 5.62 -2.67
C LEU A 43 8.15 5.70 -1.88
N GLN A 44 8.51 6.91 -1.43
CA GLN A 44 9.79 7.18 -0.78
C GLN A 44 9.69 7.35 0.73
N ASP A 45 8.55 7.82 1.23
CA ASP A 45 8.36 8.07 2.66
C ASP A 45 7.98 6.78 3.41
N PRO A 46 8.82 6.33 4.38
CA PRO A 46 8.55 5.12 5.16
C PRO A 46 7.29 5.20 6.01
N GLY A 47 6.91 6.41 6.45
CA GLY A 47 5.70 6.66 7.23
C GLY A 47 4.46 6.41 6.40
N ASN A 48 4.43 6.94 5.16
CA ASN A 48 3.34 6.69 4.21
C ASN A 48 3.21 5.20 3.88
N VAL A 49 4.33 4.53 3.57
CA VAL A 49 4.31 3.09 3.28
C VAL A 49 3.78 2.31 4.47
N GLY A 50 4.29 2.54 5.68
CA GLY A 50 3.81 1.85 6.87
C GLY A 50 2.33 2.09 7.16
N ALA A 51 1.83 3.32 6.97
CA ALA A 51 0.41 3.65 7.12
C ALA A 51 -0.46 2.92 6.08
N ILE A 52 0.03 2.81 4.83
CA ILE A 52 -0.67 2.06 3.77
C ILE A 52 -0.72 0.56 4.12
N LEU A 53 0.38 -0.04 4.62
CA LEU A 53 0.37 -1.43 5.07
C LEU A 53 -0.67 -1.67 6.17
N ARG A 54 -0.78 -0.76 7.13
CA ARG A 54 -1.82 -0.83 8.19
C ARG A 54 -3.23 -0.76 7.61
N SER A 55 -3.48 0.16 6.70
CA SER A 55 -4.77 0.31 6.04
C SER A 55 -5.11 -0.93 5.20
N ALA A 56 -4.15 -1.46 4.43
CA ALA A 56 -4.31 -2.68 3.66
C ALA A 56 -4.72 -3.85 4.56
N SER A 57 -3.98 -4.08 5.64
CA SER A 57 -4.28 -5.14 6.61
C SER A 57 -5.66 -4.97 7.24
N ALA A 58 -6.02 -3.75 7.66
CA ALA A 58 -7.28 -3.45 8.32
C ALA A 58 -8.49 -3.64 7.40
N PHE A 59 -8.35 -3.31 6.11
CA PHE A 59 -9.45 -3.33 5.13
C PHE A 59 -9.46 -4.59 4.26
N GLY A 60 -8.73 -5.64 4.63
CA GLY A 60 -8.82 -6.96 4.00
C GLY A 60 -8.03 -7.12 2.70
N PHE A 61 -7.22 -6.14 2.33
CA PHE A 61 -6.21 -6.31 1.28
C PHE A 61 -5.07 -7.17 1.82
N LYS A 62 -4.77 -8.26 1.15
CA LYS A 62 -3.82 -9.27 1.66
C LYS A 62 -2.47 -9.27 0.96
N GLN A 63 -2.32 -8.48 -0.10
CA GLN A 63 -1.09 -8.40 -0.87
C GLN A 63 -0.66 -6.94 -1.09
N VAL A 64 0.64 -6.70 -1.01
CA VAL A 64 1.26 -5.42 -1.38
C VAL A 64 2.40 -5.69 -2.34
N LEU A 65 2.36 -5.07 -3.51
CA LEU A 65 3.41 -5.10 -4.52
C LEU A 65 4.16 -3.77 -4.48
N ALA A 66 5.41 -3.78 -4.09
CA ALA A 66 6.27 -2.61 -4.11
C ALA A 66 7.13 -2.63 -5.38
N LEU A 67 6.91 -1.69 -6.30
CA LEU A 67 7.73 -1.54 -7.49
C LEU A 67 9.15 -1.10 -7.13
N LYS A 68 10.09 -1.40 -8.02
CA LYS A 68 11.47 -0.89 -7.92
C LYS A 68 11.45 0.63 -7.69
N GLY A 69 12.25 1.08 -6.74
CA GLY A 69 12.29 2.48 -6.31
C GLY A 69 11.35 2.81 -5.15
N THR A 70 10.50 1.90 -4.70
CA THR A 70 9.78 2.05 -3.42
C THR A 70 10.74 1.78 -2.26
N VAL A 71 10.61 2.52 -1.16
CA VAL A 71 11.38 2.26 0.07
C VAL A 71 11.17 0.81 0.52
N ALA A 72 12.24 0.17 1.02
CA ALA A 72 12.18 -1.23 1.45
C ALA A 72 11.10 -1.46 2.51
N LEU A 73 10.16 -2.37 2.23
CA LEU A 73 9.00 -2.63 3.10
C LEU A 73 9.42 -3.16 4.48
N TRP A 74 10.54 -3.88 4.54
CA TRP A 74 11.09 -4.45 5.77
C TRP A 74 12.14 -3.56 6.43
N SER A 75 12.32 -2.31 5.97
CA SER A 75 13.22 -1.37 6.66
C SER A 75 12.71 -1.05 8.07
N PRO A 76 13.61 -0.78 9.05
CA PRO A 76 13.21 -0.49 10.43
C PRO A 76 12.19 0.63 10.56
N LYS A 77 12.27 1.66 9.69
CA LYS A 77 11.34 2.79 9.68
C LYS A 77 9.93 2.36 9.23
N VAL A 78 9.83 1.53 8.19
CA VAL A 78 8.54 1.01 7.68
C VAL A 78 7.95 0.00 8.67
N LEU A 79 8.78 -0.88 9.26
CA LEU A 79 8.35 -1.82 10.30
C LEU A 79 7.69 -1.09 11.47
N ARG A 80 8.34 -0.01 11.96
CA ARG A 80 7.80 0.81 13.03
C ARG A 80 6.47 1.45 12.64
N ALA A 81 6.42 2.11 11.48
CA ALA A 81 5.21 2.76 10.99
C ALA A 81 4.07 1.76 10.71
N GLY A 82 4.41 0.56 10.29
CA GLY A 82 3.47 -0.52 9.97
C GLY A 82 2.84 -1.21 11.17
N MET A 83 3.39 -1.01 12.39
CA MET A 83 2.80 -1.50 13.66
C MET A 83 2.35 -2.97 13.62
N GLY A 84 3.15 -3.85 13.00
CA GLY A 84 2.87 -5.29 12.93
C GLY A 84 1.99 -5.73 11.76
N ALA A 85 1.50 -4.82 10.90
CA ALA A 85 0.70 -5.18 9.73
C ALA A 85 1.43 -6.13 8.76
N HIS A 86 2.75 -6.09 8.74
CA HIS A 86 3.61 -6.94 7.92
C HIS A 86 3.29 -8.43 8.04
N PHE A 87 2.96 -8.90 9.24
CA PHE A 87 2.75 -10.32 9.51
C PHE A 87 1.45 -10.88 8.95
N GLY A 88 0.51 -10.01 8.59
CA GLY A 88 -0.77 -10.38 7.98
C GLY A 88 -0.83 -10.20 6.46
N LEU A 89 0.27 -9.74 5.83
CA LEU A 89 0.32 -9.36 4.43
C LEU A 89 1.34 -10.19 3.65
N ARG A 90 1.00 -10.48 2.39
CA ARG A 90 1.97 -10.93 1.39
C ARG A 90 2.69 -9.69 0.83
N LEU A 91 3.92 -9.49 1.23
CA LEU A 91 4.75 -8.36 0.79
C LEU A 91 5.71 -8.80 -0.30
N VAL A 92 5.58 -8.25 -1.49
CA VAL A 92 6.41 -8.55 -2.66
C VAL A 92 7.16 -7.28 -3.06
N GLU A 93 8.47 -7.29 -2.90
CA GLU A 93 9.33 -6.14 -3.14
C GLU A 93 10.08 -6.22 -4.47
N GLY A 94 10.49 -5.05 -4.98
CA GLY A 94 11.32 -4.94 -6.15
C GLY A 94 10.68 -5.45 -7.44
N VAL A 95 9.33 -5.48 -7.48
CA VAL A 95 8.61 -5.98 -8.65
C VAL A 95 8.72 -5.00 -9.82
N GLU A 96 8.61 -5.55 -11.01
CA GLU A 96 8.51 -4.79 -12.26
C GLU A 96 7.06 -4.69 -12.71
N LEU A 97 6.81 -3.87 -13.71
CA LEU A 97 5.48 -3.64 -14.30
C LEU A 97 4.76 -4.94 -14.67
N GLY A 98 5.50 -5.94 -15.16
CA GLY A 98 4.98 -7.25 -15.52
C GLY A 98 4.23 -7.96 -14.38
N ALA A 99 4.63 -7.76 -13.14
CA ALA A 99 3.93 -8.34 -11.99
C ALA A 99 2.51 -7.77 -11.83
N VAL A 100 2.32 -6.49 -12.11
CA VAL A 100 0.99 -5.84 -12.09
C VAL A 100 0.11 -6.34 -13.24
N GLN A 101 0.71 -6.59 -14.41
CA GLN A 101 0.01 -7.14 -15.57
C GLN A 101 -0.51 -8.57 -15.35
N THR A 102 0.08 -9.32 -14.42
CA THR A 102 -0.40 -10.68 -14.10
C THR A 102 -1.65 -10.69 -13.22
N LEU A 103 -2.03 -9.55 -12.64
CA LEU A 103 -3.22 -9.47 -11.78
C LEU A 103 -4.50 -9.78 -12.57
N GLN A 104 -5.30 -10.66 -12.03
CA GLN A 104 -6.60 -11.07 -12.59
C GLN A 104 -7.75 -10.34 -11.86
N LEU A 105 -7.50 -9.12 -11.43
CA LEU A 105 -8.43 -8.25 -10.71
C LEU A 105 -8.56 -6.92 -11.44
N PRO A 106 -9.70 -6.22 -11.31
CA PRO A 106 -9.79 -4.83 -11.73
C PRO A 106 -8.70 -3.98 -11.08
N VAL A 107 -7.93 -3.26 -11.88
CA VAL A 107 -6.88 -2.36 -11.42
C VAL A 107 -7.38 -0.93 -11.44
N LEU A 108 -7.33 -0.27 -10.30
CA LEU A 108 -7.80 1.10 -10.11
C LEU A 108 -6.64 2.00 -9.69
N THR A 109 -6.75 3.29 -10.02
CA THR A 109 -5.82 4.32 -9.52
C THR A 109 -6.58 5.59 -9.19
N THR A 110 -6.06 6.40 -8.28
CA THR A 110 -6.58 7.73 -8.02
C THR A 110 -6.04 8.73 -9.05
N ASP A 111 -6.89 9.65 -9.48
CA ASP A 111 -6.53 10.76 -10.35
C ASP A 111 -7.32 12.00 -9.87
N VAL A 112 -6.70 13.18 -9.86
CA VAL A 112 -7.37 14.40 -9.39
C VAL A 112 -8.28 15.02 -10.45
N HIS A 113 -8.05 14.70 -11.74
CA HIS A 113 -8.73 15.34 -12.86
C HIS A 113 -9.64 14.41 -13.65
N ALA A 114 -9.41 13.09 -13.61
CA ALA A 114 -10.08 12.14 -14.51
C ALA A 114 -10.77 10.99 -13.75
N GLY A 115 -11.88 10.55 -14.30
CA GLY A 115 -12.69 9.43 -13.79
C GLY A 115 -13.88 9.84 -12.93
N PRO A 116 -14.76 8.92 -12.59
CA PRO A 116 -15.88 9.12 -11.68
C PRO A 116 -15.42 9.40 -10.25
N TYR A 117 -16.28 9.99 -9.45
CA TYR A 117 -16.01 10.14 -8.03
C TYR A 117 -16.21 8.82 -7.27
N LEU A 118 -15.34 8.56 -6.29
CA LEU A 118 -15.38 7.35 -5.47
C LEU A 118 -16.75 7.14 -4.79
N HIS A 119 -17.33 8.20 -4.23
CA HIS A 119 -18.63 8.15 -3.59
C HIS A 119 -19.78 7.84 -4.57
N GLU A 120 -19.65 8.20 -5.87
CA GLU A 120 -20.60 7.84 -6.90
C GLU A 120 -20.51 6.36 -7.26
N LEU A 121 -19.30 5.84 -7.40
CA LEU A 121 -19.07 4.42 -7.62
C LEU A 121 -19.63 3.56 -6.49
N MET A 122 -19.45 3.99 -5.23
CA MET A 122 -20.03 3.31 -4.06
C MET A 122 -21.56 3.33 -4.11
N ARG A 123 -22.16 4.51 -4.30
CA ARG A 123 -23.63 4.67 -4.35
C ARG A 123 -24.26 3.85 -5.46
N ASN A 124 -23.59 3.74 -6.61
CA ASN A 124 -24.09 3.02 -7.78
C ASN A 124 -23.68 1.53 -7.77
N GLN A 125 -23.05 1.03 -6.72
CA GLN A 125 -22.53 -0.35 -6.60
C GLN A 125 -21.59 -0.76 -7.76
N GLN A 126 -20.79 0.20 -8.23
CA GLN A 126 -19.84 0.02 -9.34
C GLN A 126 -18.39 -0.15 -8.85
N LEU A 127 -18.15 -0.03 -7.55
CA LEU A 127 -16.82 -0.25 -7.00
C LEU A 127 -16.59 -1.74 -6.83
N PRO A 128 -15.52 -2.33 -7.42
CA PRO A 128 -15.26 -3.75 -7.30
C PRO A 128 -14.98 -4.17 -5.85
N ALA A 129 -15.62 -5.25 -5.40
CA ALA A 129 -15.39 -5.83 -4.08
C ALA A 129 -13.95 -6.37 -3.92
N ALA A 130 -13.39 -6.95 -4.99
CA ALA A 130 -12.01 -7.40 -5.05
C ALA A 130 -11.30 -6.66 -6.18
N CYS A 131 -10.21 -5.95 -5.86
CA CYS A 131 -9.49 -5.12 -6.81
C CYS A 131 -8.02 -4.92 -6.41
N ALA A 132 -7.28 -4.28 -7.30
CA ALA A 132 -5.96 -3.75 -7.02
C ALA A 132 -5.97 -2.22 -7.09
N TRP A 133 -5.43 -1.55 -6.07
CA TRP A 133 -5.26 -0.11 -6.05
C TRP A 133 -3.81 0.28 -6.26
N ILE A 134 -3.55 1.15 -7.23
CA ILE A 134 -2.22 1.74 -7.46
C ILE A 134 -2.13 3.06 -6.69
N MET A 135 -1.10 3.15 -5.82
CA MET A 135 -0.73 4.33 -5.06
C MET A 135 0.58 4.88 -5.62
N GLY A 136 0.54 6.12 -6.11
CA GLY A 136 1.65 6.76 -6.81
C GLY A 136 2.61 7.50 -5.89
N HIS A 137 3.78 7.87 -6.44
CA HIS A 137 4.80 8.68 -5.80
C HIS A 137 4.22 10.01 -5.27
N GLU A 138 4.66 10.43 -4.09
CA GLU A 138 4.13 11.58 -3.36
C GLU A 138 4.14 12.91 -4.17
N GLY A 139 5.16 13.13 -5.00
CA GLY A 139 5.28 14.35 -5.79
C GLY A 139 4.95 14.20 -7.28
N GLN A 140 5.02 12.96 -7.82
CA GLN A 140 4.86 12.70 -9.26
C GLN A 140 3.59 11.94 -9.61
N GLY A 141 2.88 11.43 -8.60
CA GLY A 141 1.73 10.56 -8.81
C GLY A 141 2.10 9.21 -9.40
N VAL A 142 1.14 8.55 -10.01
CA VAL A 142 1.31 7.25 -10.67
C VAL A 142 2.05 7.42 -11.99
N SER A 143 3.04 6.57 -12.24
CA SER A 143 3.80 6.57 -13.50
C SER A 143 2.87 6.29 -14.69
N PRO A 144 3.14 6.91 -15.87
CA PRO A 144 2.30 6.73 -17.05
C PRO A 144 2.09 5.27 -17.45
N GLN A 145 3.14 4.46 -17.31
CA GLN A 145 3.11 3.04 -17.64
C GLN A 145 2.14 2.26 -16.73
N LEU A 146 2.13 2.56 -15.43
CA LEU A 146 1.18 1.96 -14.49
C LEU A 146 -0.23 2.52 -14.64
N ALA A 147 -0.35 3.82 -14.87
CA ALA A 147 -1.65 4.44 -15.14
C ALA A 147 -2.33 3.85 -16.37
N ALA A 148 -1.56 3.43 -17.38
CA ALA A 148 -2.07 2.75 -18.56
C ALA A 148 -2.61 1.33 -18.29
N LEU A 149 -2.17 0.69 -17.20
CA LEU A 149 -2.69 -0.62 -16.76
C LEU A 149 -3.96 -0.50 -15.91
N ALA A 150 -4.23 0.70 -15.37
CA ALA A 150 -5.46 0.92 -14.61
C ALA A 150 -6.67 0.91 -15.55
N GLY A 151 -7.56 -0.06 -15.33
CA GLY A 151 -8.84 -0.13 -16.06
C GLY A 151 -9.77 1.01 -15.68
N GLN A 152 -9.57 1.65 -14.52
CA GLN A 152 -10.38 2.76 -14.05
C GLN A 152 -9.58 3.76 -13.22
N LYS A 153 -9.71 5.04 -13.56
CA LYS A 153 -9.30 6.17 -12.75
C LYS A 153 -10.45 6.61 -11.86
N VAL A 154 -10.15 7.00 -10.62
CA VAL A 154 -11.15 7.35 -9.61
C VAL A 154 -10.76 8.66 -8.93
N ARG A 155 -11.71 9.56 -8.76
CA ARG A 155 -11.50 10.82 -8.03
C ARG A 155 -11.99 10.71 -6.58
N ILE A 156 -11.22 11.21 -5.65
CA ILE A 156 -11.67 11.48 -4.28
C ILE A 156 -12.18 12.92 -4.25
N ALA A 157 -13.43 13.12 -3.82
CA ALA A 157 -13.98 14.47 -3.73
C ALA A 157 -13.26 15.28 -2.66
N GLN A 158 -12.81 16.47 -3.02
CA GLN A 158 -12.08 17.41 -2.17
C GLN A 158 -12.77 18.80 -2.22
N PRO A 159 -13.90 18.98 -1.50
CA PRO A 159 -14.65 20.23 -1.57
C PRO A 159 -13.92 21.44 -0.96
N GLY A 160 -12.83 21.20 -0.22
CA GLY A 160 -11.97 22.25 0.34
C GLY A 160 -11.06 22.94 -0.67
N GLY A 161 -11.00 22.46 -1.92
CA GLY A 161 -10.21 23.06 -3.00
C GLY A 161 -8.71 22.72 -2.97
N GLU A 162 -8.27 21.77 -2.15
CA GLU A 162 -6.89 21.28 -2.14
C GLU A 162 -6.58 20.53 -3.44
N GLU A 163 -5.34 20.66 -3.92
CA GLU A 163 -4.91 20.01 -5.17
C GLU A 163 -4.66 18.51 -5.02
N SER A 164 -4.27 18.06 -3.83
CA SER A 164 -3.95 16.64 -3.58
C SER A 164 -4.09 16.26 -2.11
N LEU A 165 -4.31 14.98 -1.86
CA LEU A 165 -4.26 14.36 -0.53
C LEU A 165 -2.90 13.66 -0.34
N ASN A 166 -2.48 13.57 0.92
CA ASN A 166 -1.40 12.64 1.28
C ASN A 166 -1.73 11.23 0.76
N VAL A 167 -0.73 10.53 0.20
CA VAL A 167 -0.93 9.24 -0.45
C VAL A 167 -1.46 8.16 0.49
N ALA A 168 -1.04 8.15 1.76
CA ALA A 168 -1.54 7.19 2.74
C ALA A 168 -3.01 7.48 3.12
N THR A 169 -3.38 8.76 3.17
CA THR A 169 -4.77 9.18 3.37
C THR A 169 -5.65 8.77 2.18
N ALA A 170 -5.20 9.03 0.95
CA ALA A 170 -5.91 8.60 -0.25
C ALA A 170 -6.07 7.08 -0.30
N ALA A 171 -5.01 6.33 0.04
CA ALA A 171 -5.05 4.88 0.14
C ALA A 171 -6.09 4.42 1.17
N ALA A 172 -6.07 4.97 2.38
CA ALA A 172 -7.03 4.58 3.42
C ALA A 172 -8.49 4.78 2.98
N ILE A 173 -8.79 5.91 2.32
CA ILE A 173 -10.13 6.20 1.78
C ILE A 173 -10.54 5.17 0.72
N CYS A 174 -9.67 4.87 -0.25
CA CYS A 174 -9.96 3.94 -1.33
C CYS A 174 -10.13 2.49 -0.82
N LEU A 175 -9.24 2.05 0.05
CA LEU A 175 -9.26 0.70 0.61
C LEU A 175 -10.49 0.48 1.50
N HIS A 176 -10.85 1.47 2.34
CA HIS A 176 -12.07 1.43 3.14
C HIS A 176 -13.32 1.37 2.25
N ALA A 177 -13.39 2.19 1.21
CA ALA A 177 -14.51 2.19 0.28
C ALA A 177 -14.70 0.82 -0.39
N SER A 178 -13.62 0.18 -0.86
CA SER A 178 -13.67 -1.17 -1.44
C SER A 178 -14.08 -2.23 -0.41
N ALA A 179 -13.58 -2.15 0.83
CA ALA A 179 -13.95 -3.07 1.90
C ALA A 179 -15.44 -2.99 2.27
N THR A 180 -16.01 -1.78 2.27
CA THR A 180 -17.44 -1.58 2.56
C THR A 180 -18.33 -1.98 1.39
N ALA A 181 -17.90 -1.76 0.15
CA ALA A 181 -18.61 -2.24 -1.05
C ALA A 181 -18.70 -3.78 -1.11
N ALA A 182 -17.71 -4.48 -0.52
CA ALA A 182 -17.73 -5.95 -0.42
C ALA A 182 -18.76 -6.50 0.58
N GLN A 183 -19.34 -5.66 1.45
CA GLN A 183 -20.29 -6.05 2.49
C GLN A 183 -21.76 -5.73 2.12
N SER A 184 -21.96 -5.04 1.01
CA SER A 184 -23.26 -4.64 0.47
C SER A 184 -23.77 -5.67 -0.54
#